data_094d5c3af71dbe16866f7bc7df735dcc
#
_entry.id   094d5c3af71dbe16866f7bc7df735dcc
#
_cell.length_a   1.000
_cell.length_b   1.000
_cell.length_c   1.000
_cell.angle_alpha   90.00
_cell.angle_beta   90.00
_cell.angle_gamma   90.00
#
_symmetry.space_group_name_H-M   'P 1'
#
loop_
_entity.id
_entity.type
_entity.pdbx_description
1 polymer ?
#
loop_
_entity_poly.entity_id
_entity_poly.type
_entity_poly.pdbx_seq_one_letter_code
_entity_poly.pdbx_strand_id
1 'polypeptide(L)'
;MFPMKKFAKKTLALFWGAFFCVSVFAHETDSLFVPPKPEKPLRYCSSVKKWIDFATNDSTLVEITRLKGVRMDLRYATFDNVTGHDLYCGVQRAFVHKDAAAKLRKAVKIMEREMPGATLVIFDASRPLYAQEALRRTVRGTPYSAYVSSPATGGLHNFGLALDLSIADADGNLLDMGTDFDSFERCAGEVGEAEALKSGRLTQQQVDNRNKLRKIMKASGWVPLGSEWWHFNAYPSKYVRENYPKFPL
;
A
#
# COMPACT_ATOMS: atom_id res chain seq x y z
N MET A 1 58.57 -32.43 -62.87
CA MET A 1 58.40 -31.00 -63.08
C MET A 1 56.94 -30.78 -63.44
N PHE A 2 56.12 -30.52 -62.44
CA PHE A 2 54.66 -30.33 -62.59
C PHE A 2 54.28 -28.90 -62.26
N PRO A 3 53.39 -28.29 -63.05
CA PRO A 3 53.03 -26.87 -62.84
C PRO A 3 51.98 -26.69 -61.74
N MET A 4 52.25 -25.68 -60.91
CA MET A 4 51.34 -25.24 -59.87
C MET A 4 50.03 -24.60 -60.42
N LYS A 5 48.88 -25.13 -60.00
CA LYS A 5 47.56 -24.50 -60.24
C LYS A 5 47.36 -23.29 -59.29
N LYS A 6 47.09 -22.13 -59.87
CA LYS A 6 46.70 -20.91 -59.17
C LYS A 6 45.27 -21.07 -58.61
N PHE A 7 45.10 -20.98 -57.31
CA PHE A 7 43.79 -20.80 -56.69
C PHE A 7 43.40 -19.34 -56.63
N ALA A 8 42.27 -19.03 -57.27
CA ALA A 8 41.66 -17.69 -57.19
C ALA A 8 41.02 -17.47 -55.81
N LYS A 9 41.41 -16.43 -55.12
CA LYS A 9 40.78 -15.95 -53.88
C LYS A 9 39.44 -15.29 -54.22
N LYS A 10 38.32 -15.89 -53.84
CA LYS A 10 37.02 -15.22 -53.82
C LYS A 10 36.96 -14.38 -52.55
N THR A 11 36.90 -13.08 -52.75
CA THR A 11 36.65 -12.08 -51.67
C THR A 11 35.16 -12.13 -51.29
N LEU A 12 34.88 -12.59 -50.10
CA LEU A 12 33.53 -12.57 -49.51
C LEU A 12 33.36 -11.22 -48.83
N ALA A 13 32.54 -10.34 -49.43
CA ALA A 13 32.13 -9.08 -48.82
C ALA A 13 31.14 -9.36 -47.70
N LEU A 14 31.59 -9.19 -46.46
CA LEU A 14 30.71 -9.18 -45.28
C LEU A 14 29.98 -7.81 -45.22
N PHE A 15 28.69 -7.85 -45.55
CA PHE A 15 27.77 -6.76 -45.24
C PHE A 15 27.56 -6.74 -43.72
N TRP A 16 28.16 -5.79 -43.03
CA TRP A 16 27.80 -5.40 -41.66
C TRP A 16 26.51 -4.58 -41.73
N GLY A 17 25.38 -5.24 -41.56
CA GLY A 17 24.13 -4.57 -41.25
C GLY A 17 24.21 -4.05 -39.82
N ALA A 18 24.41 -2.75 -39.67
CA ALA A 18 24.23 -2.08 -38.38
C ALA A 18 22.75 -2.17 -38.00
N PHE A 19 22.42 -3.13 -37.13
CA PHE A 19 21.16 -3.12 -36.39
C PHE A 19 21.22 -1.94 -35.41
N PHE A 20 20.68 -0.80 -35.83
CA PHE A 20 20.30 0.26 -34.90
C PHE A 20 19.16 -0.26 -34.05
N CYS A 21 19.48 -0.87 -32.91
CA CYS A 21 18.52 -1.11 -31.84
C CYS A 21 18.15 0.27 -31.28
N VAL A 22 17.13 0.88 -31.86
CA VAL A 22 16.45 2.02 -31.25
C VAL A 22 15.76 1.45 -30.03
N SER A 23 16.45 1.46 -28.89
CA SER A 23 15.84 1.36 -27.59
C SER A 23 14.91 2.57 -27.44
N VAL A 24 13.67 2.37 -27.83
CA VAL A 24 12.57 3.24 -27.42
C VAL A 24 12.48 3.05 -25.91
N PHE A 25 13.23 3.87 -25.17
CA PHE A 25 12.88 4.16 -23.79
C PHE A 25 11.51 4.87 -23.87
N ALA A 26 10.45 4.09 -23.80
CA ALA A 26 9.16 4.61 -23.41
C ALA A 26 9.41 5.24 -22.03
N HIS A 27 9.59 6.55 -21.99
CA HIS A 27 9.23 7.34 -20.83
C HIS A 27 7.71 7.11 -20.71
N GLU A 28 7.32 6.03 -20.00
CA GLU A 28 6.01 6.00 -19.40
C GLU A 28 5.98 7.23 -18.51
N THR A 29 5.34 8.27 -19.01
CA THR A 29 4.85 9.35 -18.17
C THR A 29 4.03 8.65 -17.11
N ASP A 30 4.49 8.69 -15.86
CA ASP A 30 3.75 8.27 -14.66
C ASP A 30 2.51 9.19 -14.60
N SER A 31 1.55 8.93 -15.49
CA SER A 31 0.28 9.65 -15.48
C SER A 31 -0.41 9.21 -14.20
N LEU A 32 -0.56 10.15 -13.28
CA LEU A 32 -1.33 9.99 -12.06
C LEU A 32 -2.68 9.35 -12.41
N PHE A 33 -2.79 8.05 -12.20
CA PHE A 33 -4.09 7.41 -12.30
C PHE A 33 -4.92 7.81 -11.08
N VAL A 34 -5.86 8.69 -11.31
CA VAL A 34 -6.92 9.00 -10.37
C VAL A 34 -8.19 8.33 -10.89
N PRO A 35 -8.73 7.33 -10.19
CA PRO A 35 -9.98 6.73 -10.59
C PRO A 35 -11.08 7.79 -10.72
N PRO A 36 -11.95 7.71 -11.72
CA PRO A 36 -13.06 8.63 -11.86
C PRO A 36 -13.97 8.53 -10.64
N LYS A 37 -14.30 9.68 -10.02
CA LYS A 37 -15.26 9.69 -8.91
C LYS A 37 -16.63 9.25 -9.42
N PRO A 38 -17.38 8.46 -8.63
CA PRO A 38 -18.71 7.99 -9.03
C PRO A 38 -19.69 9.15 -9.16
N GLU A 39 -20.56 9.10 -10.17
CA GLU A 39 -21.63 10.11 -10.35
C GLU A 39 -22.56 10.20 -9.13
N LYS A 40 -22.82 9.06 -8.49
CA LYS A 40 -23.64 8.96 -7.27
C LYS A 40 -22.83 8.29 -6.16
N PRO A 41 -22.15 9.07 -5.31
CA PRO A 41 -21.46 8.54 -4.15
C PRO A 41 -22.42 7.80 -3.21
N LEU A 42 -22.00 6.63 -2.71
CA LEU A 42 -22.79 5.78 -1.82
C LEU A 42 -22.25 5.80 -0.39
N ARG A 43 -23.14 5.61 0.58
CA ARG A 43 -22.80 5.28 1.96
C ARG A 43 -23.25 3.87 2.28
N TYR A 44 -22.40 3.08 2.91
CA TYR A 44 -22.62 1.66 3.18
C TYR A 44 -23.12 1.41 4.61
N CYS A 45 -24.01 2.26 5.15
CA CYS A 45 -24.38 2.28 6.56
C CYS A 45 -24.95 0.95 7.09
N SER A 46 -25.78 0.25 6.32
CA SER A 46 -26.30 -1.05 6.73
C SER A 46 -25.21 -2.13 6.80
N SER A 47 -24.26 -2.11 5.89
CA SER A 47 -23.11 -3.02 5.89
C SER A 47 -22.16 -2.72 7.04
N VAL A 48 -21.92 -1.43 7.31
CA VAL A 48 -21.11 -0.98 8.46
C VAL A 48 -21.71 -1.44 9.77
N LYS A 49 -23.04 -1.31 9.96
CA LYS A 49 -23.70 -1.79 11.18
C LYS A 49 -23.44 -3.28 11.39
N LYS A 50 -23.65 -4.11 10.37
CA LYS A 50 -23.40 -5.56 10.45
C LYS A 50 -21.92 -5.85 10.79
N TRP A 51 -21.00 -5.10 10.16
CA TRP A 51 -19.58 -5.24 10.44
C TRP A 51 -19.23 -4.90 11.89
N ILE A 52 -19.73 -3.77 12.41
CA ILE A 52 -19.47 -3.36 13.80
C ILE A 52 -20.05 -4.36 14.79
N ASP A 53 -21.28 -4.85 14.54
CA ASP A 53 -21.90 -5.87 15.36
C ASP A 53 -21.05 -7.16 15.37
N PHE A 54 -20.58 -7.61 14.21
CA PHE A 54 -19.67 -8.75 14.11
C PHE A 54 -18.36 -8.49 14.85
N ALA A 55 -17.66 -7.39 14.54
CA ALA A 55 -16.33 -7.10 15.08
C ALA A 55 -16.33 -6.88 16.60
N THR A 56 -17.43 -6.37 17.15
CA THR A 56 -17.58 -6.17 18.60
C THR A 56 -17.78 -7.51 19.35
N ASN A 57 -18.37 -8.50 18.70
CA ASN A 57 -18.67 -9.81 19.31
C ASN A 57 -17.60 -10.87 19.00
N ASP A 58 -16.69 -10.63 18.08
CA ASP A 58 -15.61 -11.57 17.74
C ASP A 58 -14.47 -11.48 18.77
N SER A 59 -14.23 -12.58 19.50
CA SER A 59 -13.22 -12.65 20.56
C SER A 59 -11.77 -12.55 20.06
N THR A 60 -11.54 -12.65 18.77
CA THR A 60 -10.21 -12.50 18.15
C THR A 60 -9.90 -11.06 17.78
N LEU A 61 -10.91 -10.19 17.69
CA LEU A 61 -10.77 -8.79 17.35
C LEU A 61 -10.67 -7.90 18.59
N VAL A 62 -9.88 -6.84 18.46
CA VAL A 62 -9.68 -5.82 19.48
C VAL A 62 -9.95 -4.46 18.87
N GLU A 63 -10.84 -3.69 19.48
CA GLU A 63 -11.04 -2.31 19.09
C GLU A 63 -9.84 -1.46 19.52
N ILE A 64 -9.27 -0.73 18.57
CA ILE A 64 -8.09 0.13 18.77
C ILE A 64 -8.44 1.63 18.74
N THR A 65 -9.70 1.98 18.57
CA THR A 65 -10.19 3.37 18.41
C THR A 65 -9.71 4.31 19.51
N ARG A 66 -9.63 3.83 20.76
CA ARG A 66 -9.22 4.60 21.93
C ARG A 66 -7.86 4.21 22.49
N LEU A 67 -7.02 3.53 21.69
CA LEU A 67 -5.68 3.18 22.12
C LEU A 67 -4.84 4.46 22.25
N LYS A 68 -4.29 4.69 23.45
CA LYS A 68 -3.40 5.84 23.71
C LYS A 68 -2.23 5.81 22.72
N GLY A 69 -1.85 6.95 22.15
CA GLY A 69 -0.80 7.08 21.15
C GLY A 69 -1.25 6.74 19.72
N VAL A 70 -2.56 6.52 19.53
CA VAL A 70 -3.17 6.27 18.22
C VAL A 70 -4.31 7.26 18.00
N ARG A 71 -4.42 7.79 16.79
CA ARG A 71 -5.53 8.64 16.31
C ARG A 71 -6.17 7.97 15.10
N MET A 72 -7.50 8.03 15.01
CA MET A 72 -8.23 7.57 13.83
C MET A 72 -8.35 8.70 12.80
N ASP A 73 -8.12 8.37 11.56
CA ASP A 73 -8.39 9.14 10.36
C ASP A 73 -8.77 8.17 9.24
N LEU A 74 -9.82 7.35 9.51
CA LEU A 74 -10.23 6.28 8.59
C LEU A 74 -10.71 6.89 7.27
N ARG A 75 -9.89 6.79 6.25
CA ARG A 75 -10.10 7.44 4.94
C ARG A 75 -11.35 6.94 4.25
N TYR A 76 -11.68 5.66 4.41
CA TYR A 76 -12.91 5.07 3.86
C TYR A 76 -14.18 5.43 4.64
N ALA A 77 -14.08 6.19 5.74
CA ALA A 77 -15.22 6.78 6.46
C ALA A 77 -15.61 8.17 5.92
N THR A 78 -15.09 8.55 4.78
CA THR A 78 -15.40 9.80 4.06
C THR A 78 -15.58 9.51 2.58
N PHE A 79 -15.98 10.51 1.79
CA PHE A 79 -15.98 10.40 0.31
C PHE A 79 -14.61 10.73 -0.29
N ASP A 80 -13.67 11.25 0.50
CA ASP A 80 -12.34 11.61 0.06
C ASP A 80 -11.39 10.41 0.19
N ASN A 81 -11.57 9.45 -0.70
CA ASN A 81 -10.74 8.26 -0.87
C ASN A 81 -10.79 7.80 -2.33
N VAL A 82 -9.99 6.81 -2.67
CA VAL A 82 -9.83 6.29 -4.03
C VAL A 82 -11.13 5.78 -4.67
N THR A 83 -12.11 5.35 -3.86
CA THR A 83 -13.40 4.86 -4.38
C THR A 83 -14.43 5.96 -4.61
N GLY A 84 -14.26 7.13 -3.98
CA GLY A 84 -15.26 8.19 -3.94
C GLY A 84 -16.55 7.83 -3.20
N HIS A 85 -16.53 6.72 -2.44
CA HIS A 85 -17.66 6.25 -1.63
C HIS A 85 -17.31 6.33 -0.14
N ASP A 86 -18.31 6.60 0.71
CA ASP A 86 -18.18 6.48 2.16
C ASP A 86 -18.46 5.02 2.56
N LEU A 87 -17.40 4.21 2.57
CA LEU A 87 -17.49 2.77 2.82
C LEU A 87 -17.76 2.45 4.29
N TYR A 88 -17.43 3.36 5.21
CA TYR A 88 -17.58 3.16 6.66
C TYR A 88 -18.66 4.05 7.27
N CYS A 89 -19.50 4.70 6.45
CA CYS A 89 -20.64 5.51 6.88
C CYS A 89 -20.27 6.56 7.96
N GLY A 90 -19.14 7.23 7.81
CA GLY A 90 -18.63 8.19 8.78
C GLY A 90 -18.13 7.60 10.10
N VAL A 91 -18.15 6.26 10.25
CA VAL A 91 -17.74 5.60 11.49
C VAL A 91 -16.23 5.53 11.61
N GLN A 92 -15.68 6.14 12.65
CA GLN A 92 -14.26 6.17 13.00
C GLN A 92 -13.91 5.10 14.07
N ARG A 93 -14.46 3.90 13.94
CA ARG A 93 -14.15 2.75 14.82
C ARG A 93 -13.28 1.75 14.06
N ALA A 94 -12.14 1.40 14.63
CA ALA A 94 -11.16 0.49 14.05
C ALA A 94 -10.94 -0.74 14.93
N PHE A 95 -10.89 -1.89 14.28
CA PHE A 95 -10.62 -3.18 14.90
C PHE A 95 -9.42 -3.83 14.22
N VAL A 96 -8.67 -4.63 14.97
CA VAL A 96 -7.60 -5.48 14.43
C VAL A 96 -7.59 -6.81 15.19
N HIS A 97 -7.00 -7.83 14.58
CA HIS A 97 -6.77 -9.09 15.31
C HIS A 97 -5.91 -8.84 16.57
N LYS A 98 -6.14 -9.57 17.64
CA LYS A 98 -5.43 -9.43 18.93
C LYS A 98 -3.91 -9.46 18.78
N ASP A 99 -3.37 -10.27 17.87
CA ASP A 99 -1.93 -10.35 17.61
C ASP A 99 -1.39 -9.07 16.94
N ALA A 100 -2.16 -8.48 16.02
CA ALA A 100 -1.85 -7.18 15.43
C ALA A 100 -1.94 -6.06 16.48
N ALA A 101 -2.95 -6.11 17.37
CA ALA A 101 -3.09 -5.16 18.48
C ALA A 101 -1.88 -5.19 19.43
N ALA A 102 -1.31 -6.38 19.72
CA ALA A 102 -0.11 -6.52 20.53
C ALA A 102 1.10 -5.83 19.87
N LYS A 103 1.28 -6.02 18.57
CA LYS A 103 2.35 -5.35 17.79
C LYS A 103 2.14 -3.83 17.71
N LEU A 104 0.89 -3.37 17.53
CA LEU A 104 0.58 -1.95 17.50
C LEU A 104 0.91 -1.28 18.85
N ARG A 105 0.57 -1.90 19.98
CA ARG A 105 0.96 -1.38 21.31
C ARG A 105 2.49 -1.27 21.46
N LYS A 106 3.24 -2.20 20.89
CA LYS A 106 4.71 -2.13 20.86
C LYS A 106 5.19 -0.98 19.97
N ALA A 107 4.56 -0.77 18.81
CA ALA A 107 4.88 0.36 17.92
C ALA A 107 4.66 1.71 18.62
N VAL A 108 3.54 1.88 19.31
CA VAL A 108 3.25 3.08 20.11
C VAL A 108 4.33 3.34 21.16
N LYS A 109 4.76 2.32 21.92
CA LYS A 109 5.82 2.47 22.93
C LYS A 109 7.17 2.87 22.30
N ILE A 110 7.48 2.31 21.13
CA ILE A 110 8.71 2.66 20.40
C ILE A 110 8.61 4.12 19.92
N MET A 111 7.47 4.51 19.35
CA MET A 111 7.27 5.87 18.86
C MET A 111 7.34 6.91 20.00
N GLU A 112 6.69 6.65 21.14
CA GLU A 112 6.74 7.54 22.32
C GLU A 112 8.18 7.82 22.77
N ARG A 113 9.07 6.81 22.66
CA ARG A 113 10.50 6.95 22.97
C ARG A 113 11.28 7.69 21.88
N GLU A 114 11.04 7.36 20.59
CA GLU A 114 11.82 7.88 19.45
C GLU A 114 11.34 9.28 19.02
N MET A 115 10.05 9.56 19.22
CA MET A 115 9.38 10.80 18.81
C MET A 115 8.36 11.23 19.90
N PRO A 116 8.82 11.77 21.04
CA PRO A 116 7.93 12.17 22.13
C PRO A 116 6.85 13.18 21.66
N GLY A 117 5.59 12.93 22.03
CA GLY A 117 4.43 13.72 21.63
C GLY A 117 3.81 13.34 20.28
N ALA A 118 4.51 12.59 19.43
CA ALA A 118 3.95 12.11 18.16
C ALA A 118 2.89 11.01 18.37
N THR A 119 2.00 10.84 17.38
CA THR A 119 0.95 9.80 17.38
C THR A 119 0.93 9.02 16.07
N LEU A 120 0.59 7.73 16.12
CA LEU A 120 0.26 6.95 14.92
C LEU A 120 -1.15 7.30 14.47
N VAL A 121 -1.32 7.59 13.18
CA VAL A 121 -2.62 7.94 12.59
C VAL A 121 -3.07 6.83 11.69
N ILE A 122 -4.17 6.15 12.04
CA ILE A 122 -4.68 4.99 11.31
C ILE A 122 -5.60 5.45 10.20
N PHE A 123 -5.26 5.10 8.96
CA PHE A 123 -6.05 5.36 7.76
C PHE A 123 -6.98 4.19 7.42
N ASP A 124 -6.54 2.96 7.68
CA ASP A 124 -7.36 1.76 7.58
C ASP A 124 -6.84 0.63 8.50
N ALA A 125 -7.76 -0.27 8.89
CA ALA A 125 -7.47 -1.38 9.79
C ALA A 125 -8.12 -2.67 9.27
N SER A 126 -8.95 -3.35 10.09
CA SER A 126 -9.76 -4.47 9.59
C SER A 126 -10.76 -3.96 8.56
N ARG A 127 -10.63 -4.42 7.33
CA ARG A 127 -11.49 -4.06 6.20
C ARG A 127 -12.49 -5.17 5.94
N PRO A 128 -13.79 -4.92 6.04
CA PRO A 128 -14.81 -5.92 5.68
C PRO A 128 -14.81 -6.20 4.16
N LEU A 129 -15.33 -7.36 3.77
CA LEU A 129 -15.28 -7.80 2.36
C LEU A 129 -16.04 -6.88 1.42
N TYR A 130 -17.18 -6.29 1.84
CA TYR A 130 -17.93 -5.36 0.99
C TYR A 130 -17.08 -4.11 0.61
N ALA A 131 -16.23 -3.64 1.54
CA ALA A 131 -15.33 -2.52 1.27
C ALA A 131 -14.18 -2.96 0.34
N GLN A 132 -13.65 -4.17 0.53
CA GLN A 132 -12.67 -4.76 -0.39
C GLN A 132 -13.25 -4.92 -1.82
N GLU A 133 -14.52 -5.31 -1.94
CA GLU A 133 -15.22 -5.38 -3.24
C GLU A 133 -15.38 -4.02 -3.89
N ALA A 134 -15.71 -2.98 -3.12
CA ALA A 134 -15.81 -1.61 -3.63
C ALA A 134 -14.45 -1.14 -4.18
N LEU A 135 -13.37 -1.31 -3.42
CA LEU A 135 -12.00 -1.02 -3.87
C LEU A 135 -11.64 -1.79 -5.14
N ARG A 136 -11.91 -3.10 -5.17
CA ARG A 136 -11.61 -3.93 -6.35
C ARG A 136 -12.38 -3.48 -7.58
N ARG A 137 -13.63 -3.03 -7.43
CA ARG A 137 -14.43 -2.48 -8.54
C ARG A 137 -13.83 -1.20 -9.10
N THR A 138 -13.31 -0.33 -8.25
CA THR A 138 -12.69 0.94 -8.65
C THR A 138 -11.51 0.75 -9.62
N VAL A 139 -10.70 -0.29 -9.40
CA VAL A 139 -9.51 -0.55 -10.24
C VAL A 139 -9.72 -1.63 -11.31
N ARG A 140 -10.94 -2.19 -11.42
CA ARG A 140 -11.23 -3.28 -12.38
C ARG A 140 -11.00 -2.81 -13.81
N GLY A 141 -10.27 -3.61 -14.60
CA GLY A 141 -9.97 -3.31 -16.00
C GLY A 141 -8.88 -2.27 -16.21
N THR A 142 -8.23 -1.81 -15.13
CA THR A 142 -7.08 -0.92 -15.19
C THR A 142 -5.77 -1.66 -14.90
N PRO A 143 -4.60 -1.14 -15.28
CA PRO A 143 -3.30 -1.69 -14.88
C PRO A 143 -3.11 -1.81 -13.37
N TYR A 144 -3.85 -1.01 -12.60
CA TYR A 144 -3.77 -0.96 -11.13
C TYR A 144 -4.57 -2.06 -10.43
N SER A 145 -5.24 -2.92 -11.18
CA SER A 145 -5.96 -4.06 -10.63
C SER A 145 -5.08 -4.98 -9.76
N ALA A 146 -3.77 -5.03 -10.03
CA ALA A 146 -2.82 -5.84 -9.26
C ALA A 146 -2.57 -5.29 -7.84
N TYR A 147 -2.77 -4.00 -7.60
CA TYR A 147 -2.57 -3.36 -6.29
C TYR A 147 -3.66 -3.69 -5.28
N VAL A 148 -4.86 -4.04 -5.75
CA VAL A 148 -5.98 -4.36 -4.86
C VAL A 148 -6.28 -5.86 -4.90
N SER A 149 -6.13 -6.53 -3.77
CA SER A 149 -6.39 -7.97 -3.66
C SER A 149 -7.82 -8.33 -4.08
N SER A 150 -7.98 -9.51 -4.70
CA SER A 150 -9.32 -10.04 -5.01
C SER A 150 -10.12 -10.29 -3.73
N PRO A 151 -11.43 -9.97 -3.68
CA PRO A 151 -12.29 -10.31 -2.55
C PRO A 151 -12.31 -11.82 -2.24
N ALA A 152 -12.13 -12.67 -3.25
CA ALA A 152 -12.08 -14.12 -3.07
C ALA A 152 -10.90 -14.55 -2.18
N THR A 153 -9.70 -14.01 -2.44
CA THR A 153 -8.49 -14.29 -1.65
C THR A 153 -8.36 -13.37 -0.43
N GLY A 154 -8.91 -12.18 -0.49
CA GLY A 154 -8.79 -11.12 0.51
C GLY A 154 -7.40 -10.46 0.54
N GLY A 155 -7.32 -9.21 0.96
CA GLY A 155 -6.11 -8.56 1.46
C GLY A 155 -5.91 -8.86 2.94
N LEU A 156 -4.74 -8.56 3.53
CA LEU A 156 -4.52 -8.88 4.94
C LEU A 156 -5.36 -8.04 5.91
N HIS A 157 -5.92 -6.93 5.45
CA HIS A 157 -6.97 -6.19 6.17
C HIS A 157 -8.23 -7.03 6.41
N ASN A 158 -8.57 -7.95 5.48
CA ASN A 158 -9.72 -8.86 5.65
C ASN A 158 -9.50 -9.99 6.66
N PHE A 159 -8.31 -10.02 7.28
CA PHE A 159 -7.95 -10.91 8.38
C PHE A 159 -7.68 -10.13 9.68
N GLY A 160 -7.81 -8.79 9.66
CA GLY A 160 -7.44 -7.93 10.77
C GLY A 160 -5.93 -7.87 11.04
N LEU A 161 -5.12 -8.23 10.06
CA LEU A 161 -3.67 -8.41 10.20
C LEU A 161 -2.86 -7.46 9.31
N ALA A 162 -3.48 -6.35 8.88
CA ALA A 162 -2.80 -5.23 8.23
C ALA A 162 -3.30 -3.90 8.80
N LEU A 163 -2.46 -2.89 8.70
CA LEU A 163 -2.75 -1.50 9.00
C LEU A 163 -2.20 -0.61 7.90
N ASP A 164 -3.00 0.40 7.54
CA ASP A 164 -2.56 1.56 6.78
C ASP A 164 -2.46 2.74 7.75
N LEU A 165 -1.30 3.38 7.83
CA LEU A 165 -1.07 4.40 8.84
C LEU A 165 0.04 5.39 8.46
N SER A 166 0.04 6.52 9.17
CA SER A 166 1.06 7.55 9.12
C SER A 166 1.48 7.99 10.54
N ILE A 167 2.31 9.02 10.62
CA ILE A 167 2.72 9.67 11.86
C ILE A 167 2.19 11.10 11.84
N ALA A 168 1.59 11.56 12.94
CA ALA A 168 1.44 12.97 13.25
C ALA A 168 2.48 13.40 14.27
N ASP A 169 3.05 14.60 14.09
CA ASP A 169 3.98 15.23 15.02
C ASP A 169 3.32 15.61 16.37
N ALA A 170 4.07 16.24 17.26
CA ALA A 170 3.58 16.69 18.56
C ALA A 170 2.50 17.79 18.46
N ASP A 171 2.46 18.54 17.36
CA ASP A 171 1.46 19.56 17.08
C ASP A 171 0.19 18.97 16.43
N GLY A 172 0.20 17.68 16.11
CA GLY A 172 -0.90 16.94 15.50
C GLY A 172 -0.93 16.97 13.98
N ASN A 173 0.08 17.54 13.31
CA ASN A 173 0.18 17.59 11.86
C ASN A 173 0.73 16.27 11.32
N LEU A 174 0.14 15.76 10.23
CA LEU A 174 0.68 14.61 9.52
C LEU A 174 2.07 14.94 8.96
N LEU A 175 3.02 14.04 9.12
CA LEU A 175 4.29 14.13 8.42
C LEU A 175 4.05 14.00 6.92
N ASP A 176 4.69 14.89 6.15
CA ASP A 176 4.63 14.83 4.69
C ASP A 176 5.37 13.59 4.19
N MET A 177 4.64 12.69 3.53
CA MET A 177 5.13 11.44 2.97
C MET A 177 5.36 11.53 1.45
N GLY A 178 5.08 12.68 0.81
CA GLY A 178 5.35 12.96 -0.60
C GLY A 178 4.33 12.41 -1.60
N THR A 179 3.50 11.46 -1.20
CA THR A 179 2.29 11.03 -1.93
C THR A 179 1.14 10.87 -0.95
N ASP A 180 -0.08 10.99 -1.46
CA ASP A 180 -1.26 10.69 -0.67
C ASP A 180 -1.39 9.19 -0.37
N PHE A 181 -2.24 8.88 0.61
CA PHE A 181 -2.75 7.54 0.85
C PHE A 181 -3.49 7.03 -0.40
N ASP A 182 -3.40 5.74 -0.69
CA ASP A 182 -3.97 5.09 -1.88
C ASP A 182 -3.42 5.61 -3.23
N SER A 183 -2.30 6.34 -3.24
CA SER A 183 -1.65 6.74 -4.48
C SER A 183 -1.13 5.53 -5.26
N PHE A 184 -1.43 5.49 -6.54
CA PHE A 184 -0.92 4.46 -7.48
C PHE A 184 0.42 4.84 -8.11
N GLU A 185 1.02 5.96 -7.71
CA GLU A 185 2.35 6.32 -8.19
C GLU A 185 3.39 5.28 -7.77
N ARG A 186 4.30 4.94 -8.67
CA ARG A 186 5.41 4.03 -8.33
C ARG A 186 6.23 4.52 -7.14
N CYS A 187 6.38 5.83 -6.99
CA CYS A 187 7.06 6.44 -5.86
C CYS A 187 6.27 6.40 -4.54
N ALA A 188 5.02 5.92 -4.52
CA ALA A 188 4.31 5.62 -3.28
C ALA A 188 4.95 4.43 -2.53
N GLY A 189 5.71 3.57 -3.24
CA GLY A 189 6.42 2.45 -2.65
C GLY A 189 7.94 2.66 -2.56
N GLU A 190 8.58 1.86 -1.69
CA GLU A 190 10.04 1.86 -1.48
C GLU A 190 10.81 1.62 -2.79
N VAL A 191 10.24 0.81 -3.69
CA VAL A 191 10.86 0.48 -4.99
C VAL A 191 11.01 1.69 -5.93
N GLY A 192 10.22 2.75 -5.76
CA GLY A 192 10.28 3.97 -6.57
C GLY A 192 10.99 5.14 -5.90
N GLU A 193 11.32 5.05 -4.61
CA GLU A 193 11.84 6.18 -3.82
C GLU A 193 13.17 6.73 -4.33
N ALA A 194 14.12 5.86 -4.67
CA ALA A 194 15.44 6.30 -5.11
C ALA A 194 15.40 7.09 -6.43
N GLU A 195 14.56 6.64 -7.38
CA GLU A 195 14.36 7.33 -8.65
C GLU A 195 13.60 8.64 -8.46
N ALA A 196 12.55 8.64 -7.63
CA ALA A 196 11.76 9.81 -7.31
C ALA A 196 12.59 10.89 -6.57
N LEU A 197 13.49 10.48 -5.67
CA LEU A 197 14.42 11.39 -5.02
C LEU A 197 15.38 12.01 -6.03
N LYS A 198 15.95 11.21 -6.94
CA LYS A 198 16.87 11.68 -7.98
C LYS A 198 16.21 12.65 -8.96
N SER A 199 14.94 12.42 -9.31
CA SER A 199 14.18 13.29 -10.22
C SER A 199 13.56 14.52 -9.54
N GLY A 200 13.62 14.62 -8.21
CA GLY A 200 12.99 15.70 -7.46
C GLY A 200 11.47 15.51 -7.25
N ARG A 201 10.89 14.35 -7.61
CA ARG A 201 9.48 14.01 -7.31
C ARG A 201 9.27 13.80 -5.80
N LEU A 202 10.26 13.28 -5.09
CA LEU A 202 10.31 13.23 -3.64
C LEU A 202 11.48 14.07 -3.11
N THR A 203 11.29 14.67 -1.94
CA THR A 203 12.35 15.31 -1.18
C THR A 203 13.01 14.31 -0.21
N GLN A 204 14.25 14.61 0.22
CA GLN A 204 14.92 13.81 1.24
C GLN A 204 14.10 13.76 2.54
N GLN A 205 13.47 14.87 2.94
CA GLN A 205 12.63 14.92 4.14
C GLN A 205 11.45 13.95 4.07
N GLN A 206 10.79 13.83 2.91
CA GLN A 206 9.68 12.89 2.69
C GLN A 206 10.15 11.44 2.83
N VAL A 207 11.29 11.11 2.21
CA VAL A 207 11.90 9.78 2.35
C VAL A 207 12.31 9.50 3.81
N ASP A 208 12.87 10.49 4.50
CA ASP A 208 13.24 10.35 5.92
C ASP A 208 12.00 10.13 6.81
N ASN A 209 10.88 10.80 6.53
CA ASN A 209 9.62 10.59 7.24
C ASN A 209 9.09 9.16 7.06
N ARG A 210 9.11 8.64 5.83
CA ARG A 210 8.76 7.23 5.55
C ARG A 210 9.71 6.26 6.27
N ASN A 211 11.01 6.57 6.31
CA ASN A 211 12.01 5.76 7.02
C ASN A 211 11.77 5.72 8.52
N LYS A 212 11.35 6.85 9.14
CA LYS A 212 10.95 6.89 10.55
C LYS A 212 9.78 5.93 10.81
N LEU A 213 8.73 6.01 9.99
CA LEU A 213 7.58 5.11 10.08
C LEU A 213 8.00 3.64 9.92
N ARG A 214 8.73 3.31 8.86
CA ARG A 214 9.25 1.95 8.62
C ARG A 214 10.10 1.43 9.76
N LYS A 215 10.97 2.26 10.33
CA LYS A 215 11.84 1.89 11.47
C LYS A 215 11.00 1.49 12.69
N ILE A 216 10.01 2.31 13.07
CA ILE A 216 9.13 2.04 14.21
C ILE A 216 8.33 0.76 13.99
N MET A 217 7.73 0.61 12.82
CA MET A 217 6.89 -0.54 12.50
C MET A 217 7.71 -1.84 12.42
N LYS A 218 8.86 -1.85 11.73
CA LYS A 218 9.77 -3.01 11.69
C LYS A 218 10.25 -3.41 13.09
N ALA A 219 10.64 -2.45 13.92
CA ALA A 219 11.10 -2.71 15.29
C ALA A 219 10.00 -3.28 16.21
N SER A 220 8.74 -3.04 15.89
CA SER A 220 7.58 -3.62 16.58
C SER A 220 7.09 -4.94 15.98
N GLY A 221 7.74 -5.42 14.90
CA GLY A 221 7.48 -6.73 14.28
C GLY A 221 6.47 -6.70 13.15
N TRP A 222 6.18 -5.52 12.57
CA TRP A 222 5.40 -5.39 11.36
C TRP A 222 6.27 -5.55 10.10
N VAL A 223 5.66 -5.98 9.02
CA VAL A 223 6.27 -6.21 7.72
C VAL A 223 5.74 -5.16 6.74
N PRO A 224 6.57 -4.21 6.26
CA PRO A 224 6.12 -3.21 5.29
C PRO A 224 5.81 -3.85 3.93
N LEU A 225 4.91 -3.24 3.18
CA LEU A 225 4.68 -3.56 1.77
C LEU A 225 5.56 -2.66 0.89
N GLY A 226 6.32 -3.26 -0.03
CA GLY A 226 7.28 -2.51 -0.84
C GLY A 226 6.66 -1.55 -1.86
N SER A 227 5.37 -1.71 -2.20
CA SER A 227 4.63 -0.85 -3.14
C SER A 227 3.90 0.32 -2.48
N GLU A 228 3.78 0.35 -1.14
CA GLU A 228 2.94 1.30 -0.41
C GLU A 228 3.63 1.72 0.88
N TRP A 229 3.90 3.04 1.09
CA TRP A 229 4.61 3.52 2.26
C TRP A 229 3.78 3.42 3.55
N TRP A 230 2.44 3.42 3.44
CA TRP A 230 1.49 3.40 4.55
C TRP A 230 1.16 1.99 5.06
N HIS A 231 1.34 0.94 4.22
CA HIS A 231 0.84 -0.40 4.48
C HIS A 231 1.82 -1.30 5.23
N PHE A 232 1.33 -1.90 6.31
CA PHE A 232 2.10 -2.82 7.13
C PHE A 232 1.30 -4.07 7.49
N ASN A 233 1.87 -5.24 7.22
CA ASN A 233 1.31 -6.53 7.57
C ASN A 233 1.80 -6.98 8.95
N ALA A 234 0.92 -7.55 9.78
CA ALA A 234 1.34 -8.12 11.06
C ALA A 234 2.26 -9.34 10.88
N TYR A 235 2.06 -10.11 9.80
CA TYR A 235 2.84 -11.29 9.45
C TYR A 235 2.98 -11.40 7.93
N PRO A 236 3.92 -12.24 7.41
CA PRO A 236 4.00 -12.54 5.99
C PRO A 236 2.68 -13.10 5.46
N SER A 237 2.29 -12.70 4.24
CA SER A 237 0.98 -13.03 3.64
C SER A 237 0.69 -14.54 3.60
N LYS A 238 1.69 -15.36 3.26
CA LYS A 238 1.55 -16.82 3.25
C LYS A 238 1.16 -17.35 4.62
N TYR A 239 1.88 -16.93 5.67
CA TYR A 239 1.60 -17.34 7.04
C TYR A 239 0.18 -16.98 7.49
N VAL A 240 -0.28 -15.74 7.16
CA VAL A 240 -1.64 -15.32 7.51
C VAL A 240 -2.68 -16.22 6.86
N ARG A 241 -2.55 -16.49 5.56
CA ARG A 241 -3.52 -17.30 4.81
C ARG A 241 -3.60 -18.76 5.27
N GLU A 242 -2.52 -19.29 5.83
CA GLU A 242 -2.46 -20.66 6.34
C GLU A 242 -2.95 -20.78 7.79
N ASN A 243 -2.94 -19.70 8.58
CA ASN A 243 -3.15 -19.77 10.04
C ASN A 243 -4.32 -18.94 10.57
N TYR A 244 -4.91 -18.06 9.74
CA TYR A 244 -5.98 -17.17 10.19
C TYR A 244 -7.20 -17.25 9.25
N PRO A 245 -8.42 -17.22 9.79
CA PRO A 245 -9.62 -17.14 8.97
C PRO A 245 -9.80 -15.72 8.42
N LYS A 246 -10.23 -15.63 7.16
CA LYS A 246 -10.73 -14.39 6.58
C LYS A 246 -12.12 -14.08 7.15
N PHE A 247 -12.42 -12.80 7.41
CA PHE A 247 -13.74 -12.39 7.87
C PHE A 247 -14.83 -12.78 6.87
N PRO A 248 -16.01 -13.19 7.37
CA PRO A 248 -17.12 -13.64 6.51
C PRO A 248 -17.91 -12.50 5.88
N LEU A 249 -17.71 -11.21 6.31
CA LEU A 249 -18.49 -10.04 5.92
C LEU A 249 -17.73 -9.06 5.05
#